data_ce58ae767759d72ba6138bb019f31c9c
#
_entry.id   ce58ae767759d72ba6138bb019f31c9c
#
_cell.length_a   1.000
_cell.length_b   1.000
_cell.length_c   1.000
_cell.angle_alpha   90.00
_cell.angle_beta   90.00
_cell.angle_gamma   90.00
#
_symmetry.space_group_name_H-M   'P 1'
#
loop_
_entity.id
_entity.type
_entity.pdbx_description
1 polymer ?
#
loop_
_entity_poly.entity_id
_entity_poly.type
_entity_poly.pdbx_seq_one_letter_code
_entity_poly.pdbx_strand_id
1 'polypeptide(L)'
;ITGLVEGEVWYTVVGGDSPSLIASKNNLRLKELYNLNPGLEGGGLWVGDQVLVSQAVPFLQVKEVVREVRDVEVAYKTEQKPNNSMSLGTTKTVQKGEKGLNKVTVDVTYIDGIAQSETVIETQVVKEPVTEIIEVGRYLSNGVILENAGTGAFGWPTGGGVRISRGFAGQYPAHNGVDIAGPYGTPIYAADSGIVTTAKYTNRGYGVYVIIEHGNGYQTVYGHCSSLAVSYGQQVKKGQLIAYMGSTGNSTGNHLHFEIKSGNTRYDPYRFW
;
A
#
# COMPACT_ATOMS: atom_id res chain seq x y z
N ILE A 1 -46.48 -20.21 6.91
CA ILE A 1 -47.24 -19.57 5.81
C ILE A 1 -46.29 -18.55 5.19
N THR A 2 -45.57 -18.94 4.15
CA THR A 2 -44.81 -18.02 3.32
C THR A 2 -45.76 -17.36 2.35
N GLY A 3 -46.34 -16.23 2.73
CA GLY A 3 -47.11 -15.40 1.82
C GLY A 3 -46.18 -14.60 0.93
N LEU A 4 -46.23 -14.81 -0.37
CA LEU A 4 -45.66 -13.90 -1.37
C LEU A 4 -46.70 -12.81 -1.63
N VAL A 5 -46.26 -11.53 -1.67
CA VAL A 5 -47.22 -10.42 -1.85
C VAL A 5 -47.54 -10.21 -3.32
N GLU A 6 -46.63 -10.51 -4.23
CA GLU A 6 -46.81 -10.53 -5.69
C GLU A 6 -45.86 -11.53 -6.32
N GLY A 7 -46.26 -12.13 -7.46
CA GLY A 7 -45.38 -12.94 -8.29
C GLY A 7 -44.47 -12.09 -9.14
N GLU A 8 -43.57 -12.73 -9.88
CA GLU A 8 -42.78 -12.07 -10.88
C GLU A 8 -43.68 -11.42 -11.94
N VAL A 9 -43.47 -10.13 -12.19
CA VAL A 9 -44.16 -9.39 -13.24
C VAL A 9 -43.14 -9.02 -14.30
N TRP A 10 -43.39 -9.46 -15.51
CA TRP A 10 -42.54 -9.21 -16.66
C TRP A 10 -43.19 -8.18 -17.60
N TYR A 11 -42.42 -7.20 -18.00
CA TYR A 11 -42.80 -6.18 -18.98
C TYR A 11 -42.20 -6.52 -20.34
N THR A 12 -43.06 -6.53 -21.38
CA THR A 12 -42.59 -6.72 -22.77
C THR A 12 -42.22 -5.38 -23.36
N VAL A 13 -40.99 -5.23 -23.79
CA VAL A 13 -40.45 -4.01 -24.39
C VAL A 13 -41.16 -3.69 -25.69
N VAL A 14 -41.65 -2.46 -25.82
CA VAL A 14 -42.28 -1.96 -27.06
C VAL A 14 -41.46 -0.85 -27.68
N GLY A 15 -41.77 -0.51 -28.96
CA GLY A 15 -41.04 0.53 -29.71
C GLY A 15 -41.05 1.88 -28.98
N GLY A 16 -39.87 2.49 -28.80
CA GLY A 16 -39.69 3.76 -28.10
C GLY A 16 -39.42 3.62 -26.58
N ASP A 17 -39.37 2.39 -26.03
CA ASP A 17 -38.99 2.19 -24.66
C ASP A 17 -37.48 2.41 -24.42
N SER A 18 -37.18 2.86 -23.22
CA SER A 18 -35.82 2.91 -22.65
C SER A 18 -35.87 2.38 -21.23
N PRO A 19 -34.74 1.94 -20.64
CA PRO A 19 -34.75 1.46 -19.26
C PRO A 19 -35.35 2.46 -18.27
N SER A 20 -35.11 3.75 -18.42
CA SER A 20 -35.67 4.80 -17.57
C SER A 20 -37.20 4.94 -17.77
N LEU A 21 -37.68 4.78 -18.99
CA LEU A 21 -39.12 4.85 -19.28
C LEU A 21 -39.88 3.61 -18.74
N ILE A 22 -39.27 2.42 -18.87
CA ILE A 22 -39.81 1.18 -18.31
C ILE A 22 -39.89 1.26 -16.79
N ALA A 23 -38.79 1.73 -16.15
CA ALA A 23 -38.79 1.96 -14.70
C ALA A 23 -39.91 2.91 -14.27
N SER A 24 -40.05 4.05 -14.93
CA SER A 24 -41.10 5.05 -14.65
C SER A 24 -42.51 4.49 -14.86
N LYS A 25 -42.77 3.75 -15.94
CA LYS A 25 -44.06 3.12 -16.22
C LYS A 25 -44.48 2.12 -15.13
N ASN A 26 -43.53 1.51 -14.45
CA ASN A 26 -43.74 0.47 -13.46
C ASN A 26 -43.47 0.95 -12.03
N ASN A 27 -43.41 2.26 -11.79
CA ASN A 27 -43.16 2.87 -10.47
C ASN A 27 -41.84 2.43 -9.81
N LEU A 28 -40.83 2.11 -10.59
CA LEU A 28 -39.50 1.75 -10.12
C LEU A 28 -38.53 2.92 -10.33
N ARG A 29 -37.50 3.00 -9.46
CA ARG A 29 -36.30 3.78 -9.78
C ARG A 29 -35.44 3.00 -10.78
N LEU A 30 -34.71 3.69 -11.65
CA LEU A 30 -33.87 3.05 -12.67
C LEU A 30 -32.89 2.03 -12.07
N LYS A 31 -32.32 2.35 -10.90
CA LYS A 31 -31.42 1.45 -10.16
C LYS A 31 -32.11 0.16 -9.68
N GLU A 32 -33.37 0.25 -9.31
CA GLU A 32 -34.17 -0.92 -8.92
C GLU A 32 -34.46 -1.83 -10.11
N LEU A 33 -34.75 -1.24 -11.27
CA LEU A 33 -34.91 -1.99 -12.52
C LEU A 33 -33.62 -2.73 -12.91
N TYR A 34 -32.44 -2.08 -12.79
CA TYR A 34 -31.15 -2.73 -13.05
C TYR A 34 -30.81 -3.82 -12.03
N ASN A 35 -31.18 -3.66 -10.76
CA ASN A 35 -31.00 -4.71 -9.77
C ASN A 35 -31.82 -5.96 -10.09
N LEU A 36 -33.06 -5.78 -10.61
CA LEU A 36 -33.92 -6.89 -11.06
C LEU A 36 -33.41 -7.53 -12.37
N ASN A 37 -32.66 -6.76 -13.19
CA ASN A 37 -32.15 -7.17 -14.49
C ASN A 37 -30.69 -6.79 -14.67
N PRO A 38 -29.71 -7.49 -14.06
CA PRO A 38 -28.30 -7.10 -14.07
C PRO A 38 -27.67 -6.99 -15.46
N GLY A 39 -28.22 -7.70 -16.48
CA GLY A 39 -27.77 -7.63 -17.85
C GLY A 39 -28.24 -6.38 -18.63
N LEU A 40 -29.15 -5.60 -18.05
CA LEU A 40 -29.72 -4.43 -18.73
C LEU A 40 -28.84 -3.17 -18.58
N GLU A 41 -28.01 -3.10 -17.55
CA GLU A 41 -27.06 -2.01 -17.34
C GLU A 41 -25.88 -2.16 -18.32
N GLY A 42 -25.81 -1.31 -19.34
CA GLY A 42 -24.81 -1.37 -20.40
C GLY A 42 -25.10 -2.37 -21.54
N GLY A 43 -26.24 -3.07 -21.49
CA GLY A 43 -26.74 -3.95 -22.54
C GLY A 43 -27.72 -3.26 -23.49
N GLY A 44 -27.98 -3.89 -24.66
CA GLY A 44 -29.02 -3.45 -25.58
C GLY A 44 -30.41 -3.81 -25.06
N LEU A 45 -31.41 -2.97 -25.34
CA LEU A 45 -32.83 -3.21 -25.11
C LEU A 45 -33.53 -3.30 -26.45
N TRP A 46 -34.18 -4.40 -26.75
CA TRP A 46 -34.84 -4.65 -28.02
C TRP A 46 -36.34 -4.83 -27.87
N VAL A 47 -37.10 -4.43 -28.87
CA VAL A 47 -38.55 -4.66 -28.90
C VAL A 47 -38.82 -6.15 -28.84
N GLY A 48 -39.68 -6.55 -27.86
CA GLY A 48 -40.03 -7.95 -27.58
C GLY A 48 -39.27 -8.57 -26.38
N ASP A 49 -38.20 -7.89 -25.91
CA ASP A 49 -37.49 -8.36 -24.71
C ASP A 49 -38.44 -8.39 -23.50
N GLN A 50 -38.21 -9.34 -22.59
CA GLN A 50 -38.88 -9.44 -21.31
C GLN A 50 -38.01 -8.84 -20.22
N VAL A 51 -38.54 -7.83 -19.55
CA VAL A 51 -37.86 -7.13 -18.45
C VAL A 51 -38.63 -7.36 -17.15
N LEU A 52 -37.96 -7.87 -16.13
CA LEU A 52 -38.56 -8.10 -14.82
C LEU A 52 -38.79 -6.76 -14.12
N VAL A 53 -40.05 -6.44 -13.84
CA VAL A 53 -40.45 -5.16 -13.22
C VAL A 53 -40.99 -5.33 -11.80
N SER A 54 -41.22 -6.54 -11.37
CA SER A 54 -41.54 -6.88 -9.99
C SER A 54 -41.11 -8.32 -9.71
N GLN A 55 -40.58 -8.55 -8.52
CA GLN A 55 -40.18 -9.88 -8.07
C GLN A 55 -41.01 -10.22 -6.81
N ALA A 56 -41.37 -11.49 -6.68
CA ALA A 56 -41.99 -11.99 -5.48
C ALA A 56 -41.07 -11.75 -4.27
N VAL A 57 -41.50 -10.97 -3.31
CA VAL A 57 -40.80 -10.76 -2.05
C VAL A 57 -41.54 -11.49 -0.91
N PRO A 58 -40.81 -12.12 0.02
CA PRO A 58 -41.45 -12.74 1.16
C PRO A 58 -42.12 -11.67 2.01
N PHE A 59 -43.39 -11.90 2.35
CA PHE A 59 -44.19 -11.02 3.23
C PHE A 59 -43.60 -10.94 4.65
N LEU A 60 -42.90 -11.99 5.06
CA LEU A 60 -42.28 -12.08 6.36
C LEU A 60 -40.75 -12.21 6.18
N GLN A 61 -40.02 -11.24 6.65
CA GLN A 61 -38.58 -11.37 6.79
C GLN A 61 -38.28 -12.07 8.12
N VAL A 62 -37.49 -13.13 8.05
CA VAL A 62 -36.98 -13.82 9.24
C VAL A 62 -35.66 -13.19 9.65
N LYS A 63 -35.69 -12.48 10.78
CA LYS A 63 -34.47 -11.97 11.42
C LYS A 63 -34.02 -12.95 12.51
N GLU A 64 -32.82 -13.45 12.39
CA GLU A 64 -32.20 -14.34 13.37
C GLU A 64 -30.88 -13.69 13.86
N VAL A 65 -30.61 -13.83 15.15
CA VAL A 65 -29.32 -13.45 15.74
C VAL A 65 -28.66 -14.70 16.29
N VAL A 66 -27.54 -15.07 15.70
CA VAL A 66 -26.79 -16.27 16.08
C VAL A 66 -25.54 -15.82 16.84
N ARG A 67 -25.36 -16.36 18.04
CA ARG A 67 -24.17 -16.14 18.83
C ARG A 67 -23.11 -17.18 18.48
N GLU A 68 -21.95 -16.71 18.04
CA GLU A 68 -20.81 -17.54 17.68
C GLU A 68 -19.61 -17.20 18.54
N VAL A 69 -18.77 -18.21 18.78
CA VAL A 69 -17.48 -18.04 19.44
C VAL A 69 -16.39 -18.45 18.44
N ARG A 70 -15.47 -17.52 18.16
CA ARG A 70 -14.40 -17.73 17.18
C ARG A 70 -13.03 -17.49 17.82
N ASP A 71 -12.07 -18.30 17.40
CA ASP A 71 -10.66 -18.08 17.74
C ASP A 71 -10.05 -17.12 16.67
N VAL A 72 -9.49 -16.00 17.14
CA VAL A 72 -8.92 -14.95 16.29
C VAL A 72 -7.46 -14.80 16.65
N GLU A 73 -6.57 -15.03 15.67
CA GLU A 73 -5.14 -14.80 15.84
C GLU A 73 -4.84 -13.31 15.95
N VAL A 74 -3.98 -12.95 16.91
CA VAL A 74 -3.46 -11.59 17.09
C VAL A 74 -2.01 -11.54 16.62
N ALA A 75 -1.72 -10.66 15.67
CA ALA A 75 -0.35 -10.48 15.17
C ALA A 75 0.57 -9.95 16.28
N TYR A 76 1.82 -10.41 16.29
CA TYR A 76 2.85 -9.84 17.14
C TYR A 76 3.45 -8.57 16.53
N LYS A 77 4.08 -7.76 17.37
CA LYS A 77 4.87 -6.59 16.95
C LYS A 77 6.34 -6.98 16.77
N THR A 78 7.04 -6.31 15.85
CA THR A 78 8.49 -6.43 15.70
C THR A 78 9.16 -5.17 16.26
N GLU A 79 10.11 -5.32 17.17
CA GLU A 79 10.92 -4.25 17.75
C GLU A 79 12.37 -4.39 17.28
N GLN A 80 12.97 -3.30 16.81
CA GLN A 80 14.38 -3.26 16.44
C GLN A 80 15.21 -2.63 17.56
N LYS A 81 16.27 -3.33 17.99
CA LYS A 81 17.23 -2.83 18.97
C LYS A 81 18.60 -2.59 18.33
N PRO A 82 19.23 -1.44 18.55
CA PRO A 82 20.57 -1.18 18.02
C PRO A 82 21.63 -2.06 18.70
N ASN A 83 22.55 -2.60 17.89
CA ASN A 83 23.71 -3.32 18.39
C ASN A 83 25.00 -2.74 17.78
N ASN A 84 25.78 -2.04 18.59
CA ASN A 84 27.00 -1.36 18.19
C ASN A 84 28.19 -2.33 17.92
N SER A 85 28.03 -3.62 18.27
CA SER A 85 29.05 -4.65 18.02
C SER A 85 28.79 -5.43 16.73
N MET A 86 27.63 -5.22 16.09
CA MET A 86 27.28 -5.87 14.83
C MET A 86 27.54 -4.94 13.65
N SER A 87 28.02 -5.51 12.55
CA SER A 87 28.27 -4.78 11.31
C SER A 87 26.99 -4.09 10.81
N LEU A 88 27.13 -2.86 10.30
CA LEU A 88 26.02 -2.10 9.74
C LEU A 88 25.31 -2.89 8.63
N GLY A 89 23.96 -2.86 8.65
CA GLY A 89 23.13 -3.60 7.71
C GLY A 89 22.93 -5.10 8.06
N THR A 90 23.55 -5.59 9.14
CA THR A 90 23.29 -6.96 9.63
C THR A 90 22.17 -6.97 10.67
N THR A 91 21.41 -8.06 10.72
CA THR A 91 20.34 -8.25 11.70
C THR A 91 20.47 -9.61 12.38
N LYS A 92 20.00 -9.68 13.64
CA LYS A 92 19.94 -10.92 14.40
C LYS A 92 18.66 -10.96 15.22
N THR A 93 17.81 -11.95 14.98
CA THR A 93 16.63 -12.17 15.82
C THR A 93 17.07 -12.72 17.17
N VAL A 94 16.84 -11.97 18.24
CA VAL A 94 17.17 -12.35 19.62
C VAL A 94 15.96 -12.88 20.38
N GLN A 95 14.77 -12.50 19.95
CA GLN A 95 13.50 -13.04 20.43
C GLN A 95 12.57 -13.25 19.24
N LYS A 96 12.10 -14.47 19.04
CA LYS A 96 11.15 -14.81 17.99
C LYS A 96 9.76 -14.33 18.40
N GLY A 97 9.04 -13.70 17.46
CA GLY A 97 7.65 -13.32 17.64
C GLY A 97 6.73 -14.54 17.65
N GLU A 98 5.70 -14.50 18.47
CA GLU A 98 4.63 -15.48 18.46
C GLU A 98 3.28 -14.77 18.38
N LYS A 99 2.39 -15.31 17.57
CA LYS A 99 1.02 -14.80 17.50
C LYS A 99 0.28 -15.04 18.81
N GLY A 100 -0.51 -14.08 19.21
CA GLY A 100 -1.51 -14.23 20.25
C GLY A 100 -2.76 -14.92 19.75
N LEU A 101 -3.67 -15.22 20.65
CA LEU A 101 -4.96 -15.83 20.38
C LEU A 101 -6.03 -15.17 21.27
N ASN A 102 -7.06 -14.67 20.64
CA ASN A 102 -8.27 -14.19 21.32
C ASN A 102 -9.44 -15.13 21.00
N LYS A 103 -10.26 -15.35 22.01
CA LYS A 103 -11.59 -15.94 21.83
C LYS A 103 -12.60 -14.81 21.77
N VAL A 104 -13.25 -14.65 20.61
CA VAL A 104 -14.18 -13.55 20.36
C VAL A 104 -15.60 -14.12 20.27
N THR A 105 -16.51 -13.59 21.10
CA THR A 105 -17.94 -13.87 21.03
C THR A 105 -18.60 -12.79 20.19
N VAL A 106 -19.27 -13.19 19.11
CA VAL A 106 -19.96 -12.28 18.19
C VAL A 106 -21.43 -12.66 18.05
N ASP A 107 -22.28 -11.67 17.93
CA ASP A 107 -23.68 -11.84 17.51
C ASP A 107 -23.76 -11.49 16.02
N VAL A 108 -24.07 -12.47 15.19
CA VAL A 108 -24.29 -12.32 13.75
C VAL A 108 -25.79 -12.22 13.49
N THR A 109 -26.22 -11.12 12.89
CA THR A 109 -27.61 -10.91 12.48
C THR A 109 -27.78 -11.41 11.06
N TYR A 110 -28.69 -12.34 10.87
CA TYR A 110 -29.13 -12.84 9.57
C TYR A 110 -30.53 -12.28 9.24
N ILE A 111 -30.75 -11.96 7.98
CA ILE A 111 -32.10 -11.71 7.43
C ILE A 111 -32.28 -12.69 6.28
N ASP A 112 -33.33 -13.53 6.40
CA ASP A 112 -33.64 -14.58 5.42
C ASP A 112 -32.45 -15.50 5.12
N GLY A 113 -31.65 -15.82 6.15
CA GLY A 113 -30.45 -16.67 6.06
C GLY A 113 -29.17 -15.97 5.52
N ILE A 114 -29.25 -14.67 5.22
CA ILE A 114 -28.12 -13.90 4.72
C ILE A 114 -27.54 -13.04 5.86
N ALA A 115 -26.25 -13.18 6.16
CA ALA A 115 -25.56 -12.37 7.16
C ALA A 115 -25.57 -10.88 6.75
N GLN A 116 -26.07 -10.02 7.63
CA GLN A 116 -26.18 -8.57 7.41
C GLN A 116 -25.21 -7.76 8.24
N SER A 117 -24.98 -8.17 9.48
CA SER A 117 -24.11 -7.46 10.40
C SER A 117 -23.54 -8.39 11.46
N GLU A 118 -22.39 -7.99 11.99
CA GLU A 118 -21.71 -8.68 13.09
C GLU A 118 -21.45 -7.67 14.21
N THR A 119 -21.67 -8.07 15.46
CA THR A 119 -21.41 -7.25 16.63
C THR A 119 -20.55 -8.06 17.60
N VAL A 120 -19.38 -7.54 17.94
CA VAL A 120 -18.52 -8.13 18.96
C VAL A 120 -19.14 -7.88 20.35
N ILE A 121 -19.42 -8.96 21.08
CA ILE A 121 -19.99 -8.92 22.42
C ILE A 121 -18.93 -9.00 23.48
N GLU A 122 -17.94 -9.87 23.29
CA GLU A 122 -16.86 -10.10 24.23
C GLU A 122 -15.59 -10.52 23.50
N THR A 123 -14.45 -10.09 24.03
CA THR A 123 -13.12 -10.56 23.61
C THR A 123 -12.36 -11.03 24.83
N GLN A 124 -12.07 -12.32 24.90
CA GLN A 124 -11.24 -12.92 25.91
C GLN A 124 -9.83 -13.19 25.33
N VAL A 125 -8.80 -12.63 25.96
CA VAL A 125 -7.41 -12.94 25.59
C VAL A 125 -7.08 -14.33 26.11
N VAL A 126 -6.78 -15.27 25.20
CA VAL A 126 -6.36 -16.64 25.51
C VAL A 126 -4.84 -16.72 25.60
N LYS A 127 -4.16 -16.03 24.69
CA LYS A 127 -2.70 -15.93 24.64
C LYS A 127 -2.30 -14.54 24.16
N GLU A 128 -1.48 -13.84 24.92
CA GLU A 128 -0.88 -12.58 24.47
C GLU A 128 0.15 -12.82 23.37
N PRO A 129 0.26 -11.94 22.38
CA PRO A 129 1.30 -12.03 21.36
C PRO A 129 2.67 -11.73 21.97
N VAL A 130 3.69 -12.50 21.59
CA VAL A 130 5.08 -12.26 21.99
C VAL A 130 5.73 -11.36 20.94
N THR A 131 6.24 -10.21 21.35
CA THR A 131 6.96 -9.27 20.47
C THR A 131 8.23 -9.93 19.91
N GLU A 132 8.43 -9.84 18.60
CA GLU A 132 9.71 -10.19 17.98
C GLU A 132 10.74 -9.08 18.28
N ILE A 133 11.97 -9.47 18.67
CA ILE A 133 13.06 -8.52 18.87
C ILE A 133 14.20 -8.86 17.93
N ILE A 134 14.56 -7.88 17.08
CA ILE A 134 15.64 -7.99 16.11
C ILE A 134 16.73 -6.97 16.47
N GLU A 135 17.94 -7.45 16.74
CA GLU A 135 19.10 -6.58 16.83
C GLU A 135 19.57 -6.14 15.43
N VAL A 136 19.87 -4.86 15.30
CA VAL A 136 20.32 -4.24 14.04
C VAL A 136 21.71 -3.67 14.23
N GLY A 137 22.66 -4.12 13.41
CA GLY A 137 24.05 -3.69 13.45
C GLY A 137 24.23 -2.22 13.07
N ARG A 138 25.08 -1.52 13.84
CA ARG A 138 25.38 -0.09 13.65
C ARG A 138 26.88 0.19 13.43
N TYR A 139 27.72 -0.84 13.38
CA TYR A 139 29.17 -0.70 13.27
C TYR A 139 29.63 -0.75 11.79
N LEU A 140 30.33 0.28 11.33
CA LEU A 140 31.05 0.22 10.06
C LEU A 140 32.47 -0.29 10.27
N SER A 141 33.00 -0.97 9.24
CA SER A 141 34.37 -1.55 9.25
C SER A 141 35.49 -0.52 9.45
N ASN A 142 35.20 0.77 9.29
CA ASN A 142 36.16 1.89 9.53
C ASN A 142 36.07 2.45 10.97
N GLY A 143 35.38 1.80 11.89
CA GLY A 143 35.26 2.23 13.28
C GLY A 143 34.13 3.21 13.58
N VAL A 144 33.33 3.59 12.58
CA VAL A 144 32.22 4.52 12.75
C VAL A 144 30.96 3.77 13.22
N ILE A 145 30.28 4.30 14.23
CA ILE A 145 29.01 3.79 14.73
C ILE A 145 27.88 4.71 14.24
N LEU A 146 26.81 4.15 13.70
CA LEU A 146 25.64 4.91 13.32
C LEU A 146 24.85 5.32 14.59
N GLU A 147 24.92 6.60 14.96
CA GLU A 147 24.24 7.11 16.16
C GLU A 147 22.73 7.20 16.01
N ASN A 148 22.26 7.59 14.81
CA ASN A 148 20.85 7.77 14.51
C ASN A 148 20.46 6.89 13.32
N ALA A 149 19.81 5.75 13.58
CA ALA A 149 19.21 4.93 12.53
C ALA A 149 17.98 5.63 11.93
N GLY A 150 17.73 5.36 10.66
CA GLY A 150 16.49 5.76 10.02
C GLY A 150 15.29 5.04 10.59
N THR A 151 14.12 5.65 10.43
CA THR A 151 12.84 5.15 10.96
C THR A 151 12.15 4.18 10.01
N GLY A 152 12.56 4.16 8.72
CA GLY A 152 11.85 3.47 7.62
C GLY A 152 10.67 4.26 7.07
N ALA A 153 10.33 5.39 7.69
CA ALA A 153 9.36 6.35 7.15
C ALA A 153 10.10 7.34 6.24
N PHE A 154 10.28 6.97 4.98
CA PHE A 154 11.04 7.77 4.04
C PHE A 154 10.29 9.03 3.62
N GLY A 155 10.96 10.17 3.67
CA GLY A 155 10.44 11.44 3.16
C GLY A 155 10.73 11.61 1.66
N TRP A 156 10.01 12.55 1.05
CA TRP A 156 10.26 12.98 -0.32
C TRP A 156 11.69 13.55 -0.47
N PRO A 157 12.48 13.07 -1.46
CA PRO A 157 13.93 13.34 -1.49
C PRO A 157 14.34 14.63 -2.20
N THR A 158 13.39 15.47 -2.64
CA THR A 158 13.73 16.70 -3.40
C THR A 158 12.95 17.91 -2.90
N GLY A 159 13.42 19.12 -3.28
CA GLY A 159 12.64 20.34 -3.15
C GLY A 159 11.48 20.42 -4.13
N GLY A 160 10.77 21.55 -4.14
CA GLY A 160 9.61 21.77 -5.03
C GLY A 160 10.00 22.00 -6.49
N GLY A 161 9.00 22.13 -7.37
CA GLY A 161 9.20 22.37 -8.80
C GLY A 161 9.59 21.13 -9.61
N VAL A 162 9.33 19.93 -9.08
CA VAL A 162 9.68 18.64 -9.67
C VAL A 162 8.42 17.81 -10.00
N ARG A 163 8.58 16.81 -10.86
CA ARG A 163 7.54 15.84 -11.19
C ARG A 163 8.14 14.46 -11.37
N ILE A 164 7.37 13.43 -11.10
CA ILE A 164 7.79 12.08 -11.48
C ILE A 164 7.72 11.94 -12.99
N SER A 165 8.85 11.59 -13.60
CA SER A 165 8.98 11.34 -15.05
C SER A 165 8.93 9.86 -15.39
N ARG A 166 9.33 8.98 -14.46
CA ARG A 166 9.28 7.53 -14.60
C ARG A 166 9.05 6.86 -13.26
N GLY A 167 8.04 5.99 -13.17
CA GLY A 167 7.72 5.21 -11.98
C GLY A 167 8.59 3.97 -11.83
N PHE A 168 8.46 3.31 -10.68
CA PHE A 168 9.04 2.00 -10.42
C PHE A 168 8.42 0.96 -11.36
N ALA A 169 9.26 0.15 -12.01
CA ALA A 169 8.83 -0.95 -12.85
C ALA A 169 9.70 -2.17 -12.54
N GLY A 170 9.22 -3.03 -11.66
CA GLY A 170 9.93 -4.25 -11.25
C GLY A 170 10.11 -5.30 -12.35
N GLN A 171 9.51 -5.08 -13.56
CA GLN A 171 9.63 -5.94 -14.74
C GLN A 171 10.06 -5.14 -15.97
N TYR A 172 10.48 -5.89 -17.01
CA TYR A 172 11.12 -5.36 -18.22
C TYR A 172 10.28 -4.30 -18.97
N PRO A 173 10.90 -3.17 -19.40
CA PRO A 173 12.26 -2.75 -19.07
C PRO A 173 12.36 -2.32 -17.61
N ALA A 174 13.13 -3.08 -16.82
CA ALA A 174 13.25 -2.90 -15.38
C ALA A 174 13.67 -1.47 -15.02
N HIS A 175 12.93 -0.84 -14.09
CA HIS A 175 13.29 0.42 -13.47
C HIS A 175 13.28 0.24 -11.96
N ASN A 176 14.47 0.29 -11.37
CA ASN A 176 14.71 -0.12 -9.99
C ASN A 176 14.29 0.92 -8.94
N GLY A 177 13.80 2.08 -9.38
CA GLY A 177 13.42 3.20 -8.54
C GLY A 177 12.38 4.08 -9.20
N VAL A 178 12.36 5.34 -8.84
CA VAL A 178 11.56 6.40 -9.49
C VAL A 178 12.49 7.49 -10.00
N ASP A 179 12.16 8.05 -11.17
CA ASP A 179 12.85 9.20 -11.72
C ASP A 179 12.03 10.46 -11.45
N ILE A 180 12.64 11.41 -10.76
CA ILE A 180 12.03 12.69 -10.37
C ILE A 180 12.71 13.78 -11.18
N ALA A 181 12.05 14.25 -12.24
CA ALA A 181 12.57 15.30 -13.12
C ALA A 181 12.36 16.69 -12.52
N GLY A 182 13.38 17.53 -12.67
CA GLY A 182 13.37 18.91 -12.20
C GLY A 182 14.50 19.74 -12.82
N PRO A 183 14.59 21.04 -12.47
CA PRO A 183 15.66 21.90 -12.92
C PRO A 183 17.04 21.37 -12.50
N TYR A 184 18.07 21.65 -13.31
CA TYR A 184 19.47 21.41 -12.92
C TYR A 184 19.78 22.14 -11.61
N GLY A 185 20.46 21.46 -10.70
CA GLY A 185 20.83 22.03 -9.40
C GLY A 185 19.72 22.01 -8.35
N THR A 186 18.54 21.39 -8.63
CA THR A 186 17.51 21.20 -7.61
C THR A 186 18.10 20.46 -6.40
N PRO A 187 17.90 20.96 -5.15
CA PRO A 187 18.40 20.31 -3.95
C PRO A 187 17.83 18.91 -3.75
N ILE A 188 18.71 17.99 -3.35
CA ILE A 188 18.37 16.61 -3.02
C ILE A 188 18.64 16.40 -1.52
N TYR A 189 17.67 15.82 -0.83
CA TYR A 189 17.70 15.64 0.61
C TYR A 189 17.69 14.15 0.99
N ALA A 190 18.31 13.81 2.12
CA ALA A 190 18.24 12.48 2.68
C ALA A 190 16.77 12.12 3.03
N ALA A 191 16.26 11.05 2.44
CA ALA A 191 14.88 10.61 2.66
C ALA A 191 14.65 10.11 4.10
N ASP A 192 15.71 9.59 4.76
CA ASP A 192 15.70 9.23 6.18
C ASP A 192 17.11 9.43 6.78
N SER A 193 17.22 9.40 8.11
CA SER A 193 18.50 9.47 8.82
C SER A 193 19.34 8.23 8.53
N GLY A 194 20.66 8.38 8.53
CA GLY A 194 21.55 7.27 8.23
C GLY A 194 23.02 7.69 8.09
N ILE A 195 23.79 6.84 7.46
CA ILE A 195 25.21 7.08 7.13
C ILE A 195 25.48 6.90 5.65
N VAL A 196 26.27 7.78 5.09
CA VAL A 196 26.70 7.73 3.68
C VAL A 196 27.69 6.59 3.48
N THR A 197 27.28 5.53 2.81
CA THR A 197 28.13 4.38 2.48
C THR A 197 28.72 4.46 1.08
N THR A 198 28.22 5.38 0.26
CA THR A 198 28.80 5.70 -1.04
C THR A 198 28.58 7.17 -1.36
N ALA A 199 29.63 7.86 -1.76
CA ALA A 199 29.62 9.23 -2.28
C ALA A 199 30.67 9.29 -3.36
N LYS A 200 30.32 9.04 -4.63
CA LYS A 200 31.30 8.95 -5.72
C LYS A 200 30.69 9.22 -7.09
N TYR A 201 31.63 9.32 -8.06
CA TYR A 201 31.32 9.47 -9.47
C TYR A 201 31.66 8.21 -10.25
N THR A 202 30.78 7.86 -11.19
CA THR A 202 31.06 6.93 -12.28
C THR A 202 30.56 7.58 -13.60
N ASN A 203 31.20 7.24 -14.71
CA ASN A 203 30.77 7.73 -16.02
C ASN A 203 29.67 6.86 -16.68
N ARG A 204 29.15 5.87 -15.97
CA ARG A 204 28.03 4.98 -16.37
C ARG A 204 27.08 4.78 -15.21
N GLY A 205 25.92 4.17 -15.47
CA GLY A 205 24.94 3.86 -14.45
C GLY A 205 24.46 5.12 -13.72
N TYR A 206 24.59 5.16 -12.41
CA TYR A 206 24.11 6.27 -11.57
C TYR A 206 24.86 7.61 -11.74
N GLY A 207 26.00 7.64 -12.45
CA GLY A 207 26.79 8.87 -12.59
C GLY A 207 27.40 9.34 -11.25
N VAL A 208 27.19 10.59 -10.89
CA VAL A 208 27.46 11.11 -9.54
C VAL A 208 26.35 10.69 -8.62
N TYR A 209 26.64 10.00 -7.52
CA TYR A 209 25.60 9.41 -6.70
C TYR A 209 25.97 9.24 -5.23
N VAL A 210 24.93 9.16 -4.39
CA VAL A 210 25.00 8.87 -2.96
C VAL A 210 24.24 7.58 -2.66
N ILE A 211 24.75 6.77 -1.74
CA ILE A 211 23.99 5.70 -1.07
C ILE A 211 24.04 5.96 0.42
N ILE A 212 22.86 5.93 1.06
CA ILE A 212 22.70 6.06 2.50
C ILE A 212 22.21 4.73 3.06
N GLU A 213 22.90 4.21 4.07
CA GLU A 213 22.47 3.07 4.89
C GLU A 213 21.75 3.61 6.13
N HIS A 214 20.52 3.15 6.36
CA HIS A 214 19.67 3.73 7.39
C HIS A 214 19.72 2.96 8.73
N GLY A 215 20.46 1.84 8.78
CA GLY A 215 20.62 1.05 10.00
C GLY A 215 19.37 0.30 10.46
N ASN A 216 18.35 0.26 9.62
CA ASN A 216 17.10 -0.49 9.79
C ASN A 216 16.91 -1.56 8.70
N GLY A 217 18.00 -1.93 8.02
CA GLY A 217 18.01 -2.87 6.90
C GLY A 217 17.68 -2.25 5.54
N TYR A 218 17.37 -0.95 5.47
CA TYR A 218 17.12 -0.24 4.21
C TYR A 218 18.29 0.64 3.81
N GLN A 219 18.45 0.79 2.50
CA GLN A 219 19.33 1.75 1.86
C GLN A 219 18.53 2.60 0.87
N THR A 220 18.96 3.87 0.70
CA THR A 220 18.47 4.72 -0.38
C THR A 220 19.59 5.10 -1.33
N VAL A 221 19.28 5.17 -2.62
CA VAL A 221 20.19 5.54 -3.70
C VAL A 221 19.72 6.84 -4.33
N TYR A 222 20.64 7.76 -4.57
CA TYR A 222 20.40 9.08 -5.18
C TYR A 222 21.34 9.24 -6.37
N GLY A 223 20.84 8.93 -7.58
CA GLY A 223 21.62 8.91 -8.83
C GLY A 223 21.47 10.17 -9.66
N HIS A 224 22.36 10.31 -10.65
CA HIS A 224 22.40 11.36 -11.67
C HIS A 224 22.63 12.77 -11.11
N CYS A 225 23.26 12.88 -9.93
CA CYS A 225 23.55 14.16 -9.31
C CYS A 225 24.52 14.99 -10.15
N SER A 226 24.45 16.32 -10.04
CA SER A 226 25.44 17.25 -10.58
C SER A 226 26.65 17.41 -9.65
N SER A 227 26.38 17.43 -8.34
CA SER A 227 27.40 17.53 -7.29
C SER A 227 26.90 16.94 -5.98
N LEU A 228 27.83 16.62 -5.08
CA LEU A 228 27.57 16.07 -3.76
C LEU A 228 27.81 17.11 -2.68
N ALA A 229 26.97 17.14 -1.65
CA ALA A 229 27.11 17.97 -0.45
C ALA A 229 27.55 17.15 0.77
N VAL A 230 27.81 15.86 0.58
CA VAL A 230 28.21 14.92 1.65
C VAL A 230 29.36 14.03 1.19
N SER A 231 30.05 13.42 2.15
CA SER A 231 31.20 12.52 1.94
C SER A 231 30.90 11.12 2.52
N TYR A 232 31.64 10.11 2.05
CA TYR A 232 31.64 8.77 2.62
C TYR A 232 31.87 8.80 4.15
N GLY A 233 31.08 8.02 4.89
CA GLY A 233 31.17 7.94 6.35
C GLY A 233 30.45 9.07 7.08
N GLN A 234 29.91 10.07 6.39
CA GLN A 234 29.16 11.15 7.01
C GLN A 234 27.80 10.66 7.48
N GLN A 235 27.46 10.94 8.74
CA GLN A 235 26.11 10.75 9.25
C GLN A 235 25.22 11.89 8.78
N VAL A 236 24.00 11.56 8.37
CA VAL A 236 22.99 12.50 7.87
C VAL A 236 21.67 12.31 8.60
N LYS A 237 20.93 13.42 8.76
CA LYS A 237 19.56 13.39 9.28
C LYS A 237 18.56 13.41 8.14
N LYS A 238 17.36 12.86 8.37
CA LYS A 238 16.24 13.02 7.45
C LYS A 238 16.03 14.49 7.08
N GLY A 239 15.88 14.78 5.79
CA GLY A 239 15.74 16.14 5.27
C GLY A 239 17.04 16.94 5.17
N GLN A 240 18.19 16.36 5.51
CA GLN A 240 19.50 17.02 5.31
C GLN A 240 19.85 17.08 3.82
N LEU A 241 20.37 18.22 3.35
CA LEU A 241 20.92 18.38 2.00
C LEU A 241 22.09 17.42 1.78
N ILE A 242 22.05 16.62 0.70
CA ILE A 242 23.07 15.61 0.39
C ILE A 242 23.68 15.75 -1.01
N ALA A 243 22.92 16.33 -1.96
CA ALA A 243 23.38 16.48 -3.35
C ALA A 243 22.53 17.51 -4.09
N TYR A 244 22.87 17.73 -5.34
CA TYR A 244 22.09 18.55 -6.27
C TYR A 244 21.78 17.75 -7.54
N MET A 245 20.58 17.94 -8.08
CA MET A 245 20.09 17.25 -9.27
C MET A 245 20.92 17.59 -10.52
N GLY A 246 21.17 16.61 -11.35
CA GLY A 246 21.87 16.76 -12.61
C GLY A 246 21.42 15.77 -13.67
N SER A 247 22.35 15.42 -14.58
CA SER A 247 22.12 14.45 -15.66
C SER A 247 23.41 13.67 -15.94
N THR A 248 24.11 13.23 -14.89
CA THR A 248 25.37 12.47 -15.02
C THR A 248 25.11 10.97 -15.19
N GLY A 249 26.08 10.23 -15.73
CA GLY A 249 25.95 8.79 -15.97
C GLY A 249 24.98 8.46 -17.12
N ASN A 250 24.17 7.40 -16.95
CA ASN A 250 23.19 6.97 -17.96
C ASN A 250 21.89 7.77 -17.81
N SER A 251 21.90 9.04 -18.19
CA SER A 251 20.75 9.94 -18.05
C SER A 251 20.52 10.69 -19.37
N THR A 252 19.26 10.93 -19.70
CA THR A 252 18.81 11.67 -20.90
C THR A 252 18.34 13.10 -20.62
N GLY A 253 18.33 13.51 -19.34
CA GLY A 253 17.88 14.84 -18.91
C GLY A 253 17.96 14.99 -17.40
N ASN A 254 17.77 16.21 -16.90
CA ASN A 254 17.90 16.50 -15.47
C ASN A 254 16.82 15.77 -14.66
N HIS A 255 17.22 14.83 -13.84
CA HIS A 255 16.36 14.12 -12.89
C HIS A 255 17.18 13.52 -11.73
N LEU A 256 16.52 13.23 -10.63
CA LEU A 256 16.99 12.34 -9.59
C LEU A 256 16.46 10.95 -9.88
N HIS A 257 17.35 9.97 -9.99
CA HIS A 257 16.99 8.55 -9.89
C HIS A 257 17.03 8.14 -8.41
N PHE A 258 15.88 7.75 -7.85
CA PHE A 258 15.75 7.43 -6.44
C PHE A 258 15.32 5.97 -6.23
N GLU A 259 16.09 5.22 -5.43
CA GLU A 259 15.76 3.83 -5.05
C GLU A 259 15.62 3.69 -3.54
N ILE A 260 14.72 2.79 -3.12
CA ILE A 260 14.68 2.20 -1.77
C ILE A 260 14.96 0.71 -1.92
N LYS A 261 15.95 0.20 -1.20
CA LYS A 261 16.33 -1.23 -1.27
C LYS A 261 16.70 -1.81 0.10
N SER A 262 16.58 -3.15 0.22
CA SER A 262 17.11 -3.94 1.34
C SER A 262 17.84 -5.15 0.76
N GLY A 263 19.13 -5.24 0.99
CA GLY A 263 19.98 -6.21 0.30
C GLY A 263 19.87 -6.07 -1.21
N ASN A 264 19.48 -7.16 -1.88
CA ASN A 264 19.26 -7.19 -3.35
C ASN A 264 17.81 -6.85 -3.76
N THR A 265 16.90 -6.72 -2.80
CA THR A 265 15.48 -6.42 -3.08
C THR A 265 15.29 -4.92 -3.21
N ARG A 266 14.62 -4.49 -4.28
CA ARG A 266 14.21 -3.11 -4.52
C ARG A 266 12.73 -2.97 -4.29
N TYR A 267 12.35 -1.87 -3.68
CA TYR A 267 10.97 -1.57 -3.31
C TYR A 267 10.47 -0.38 -4.11
N ASP A 268 9.19 -0.42 -4.42
CA ASP A 268 8.50 0.73 -5.00
C ASP A 268 8.47 1.88 -3.96
N PRO A 269 9.12 3.03 -4.23
CA PRO A 269 9.14 4.14 -3.30
C PRO A 269 7.77 4.70 -2.94
N TYR A 270 6.76 4.53 -3.79
CA TYR A 270 5.38 4.95 -3.49
C TYR A 270 4.74 4.25 -2.29
N ARG A 271 5.30 3.12 -1.85
CA ARG A 271 4.83 2.41 -0.65
C ARG A 271 5.23 3.08 0.66
N PHE A 272 6.10 4.08 0.59
CA PHE A 272 6.71 4.72 1.75
C PHE A 272 6.33 6.21 1.87
N TRP A 273 5.63 6.76 0.86
CA TRP A 273 5.20 8.16 0.79
C TRP A 273 3.70 8.32 1.03
#